data_11097480b9570b79829c25d0f4ff1c8a
#
_entry.id   11097480b9570b79829c25d0f4ff1c8a
#
_cell.length_a   1.000
_cell.length_b   1.000
_cell.length_c   1.000
_cell.angle_alpha   90.00
_cell.angle_beta   90.00
_cell.angle_gamma   90.00
#
_symmetry.space_group_name_H-M   'P 1'
#
loop_
_entity.id
_entity.type
_entity.pdbx_description
1 polymer ?
#
loop_
_entity_poly.entity_id
_entity_poly.type
_entity_poly.pdbx_seq_one_letter_code
_entity_poly.pdbx_strand_id
1 'polypeptide(L)'
;MKIITFKCLIVLKLLFIILKVCAEQQEGSSASDPEVQYIADKPGWDRAWTHAALEPLYNTSLYPDVDVFRARVRFPSALGIANQLRKYHLNSTRVKRGTAVVVVRAGTVYGITFEDFSPAFRIRLDSVVSELQRYQDGGYIKLEDTVFILNTRDVPVCTLGYCLAPLFSYIKDIRNGRPYSDDLLVPLMSYPFEKLVDYPLDKKIPQGVMASYMDEAVGTESTCRSLVHRFARADVAGDYIKILDSELLTATSKDSRDRSAAKVAHVSGIVAPPPPPDQLVRYSLVMSCDYQTANPGLASLLHTNSLVLKGRSSWYEYYYRALENGVHFVEFEPGFAEEEVKDALKPGAQAKVRAMVEAAQRFAYKYLSQRSRALFFEKAISEYNKLFGPGYMKATVADLPADRSIQMRDIMALKMYPSSWRQGLA
;
A
#
# COMPACT_ATOMS: atom_id res chain seq x y z
N MET A 1 12.50 41.52 5.15
CA MET A 1 12.96 40.50 6.15
C MET A 1 11.88 40.01 7.11
N LYS A 2 10.81 40.75 7.45
CA LYS A 2 9.76 40.28 8.42
C LYS A 2 8.72 39.27 7.87
N ILE A 3 8.56 39.13 6.56
CA ILE A 3 7.54 38.25 5.97
C ILE A 3 8.01 36.79 5.87
N ILE A 4 9.32 36.55 5.78
CA ILE A 4 9.88 35.19 5.68
C ILE A 4 9.81 34.49 7.05
N THR A 5 9.99 35.22 8.14
CA THR A 5 9.93 34.66 9.51
C THR A 5 8.51 34.19 9.90
N PHE A 6 7.47 34.86 9.36
CA PHE A 6 6.08 34.50 9.68
C PHE A 6 5.63 33.21 8.98
N LYS A 7 6.05 32.98 7.74
CA LYS A 7 5.75 31.73 7.01
C LYS A 7 6.46 30.52 7.62
N CYS A 8 7.72 30.67 8.05
CA CYS A 8 8.44 29.60 8.75
C CYS A 8 7.77 29.23 10.09
N LEU A 9 7.24 30.21 10.83
CA LEU A 9 6.58 29.96 12.11
C LEU A 9 5.27 29.20 11.96
N ILE A 10 4.52 29.47 10.87
CA ILE A 10 3.26 28.75 10.56
C ILE A 10 3.56 27.31 10.16
N VAL A 11 4.59 27.07 9.34
CA VAL A 11 4.99 25.72 8.92
C VAL A 11 5.49 24.91 10.12
N LEU A 12 6.30 25.49 11.01
CA LEU A 12 6.74 24.83 12.25
C LEU A 12 5.57 24.52 13.20
N LYS A 13 4.60 25.41 13.33
CA LYS A 13 3.40 25.15 14.14
C LYS A 13 2.52 24.05 13.53
N LEU A 14 2.39 24.00 12.20
CA LEU A 14 1.68 22.93 11.52
C LEU A 14 2.40 21.58 11.67
N LEU A 15 3.73 21.57 11.54
CA LEU A 15 4.53 20.35 11.79
C LEU A 15 4.40 19.87 13.26
N PHE A 16 4.42 20.80 14.21
CA PHE A 16 4.24 20.47 15.63
C PHE A 16 2.85 19.96 15.95
N ILE A 17 1.81 20.48 15.28
CA ILE A 17 0.44 20.00 15.41
C ILE A 17 0.32 18.61 14.79
N ILE A 18 0.91 18.37 13.63
CA ILE A 18 0.90 17.06 12.97
C ILE A 18 1.67 16.02 13.80
N LEU A 19 2.84 16.37 14.32
CA LEU A 19 3.62 15.49 15.21
C LEU A 19 2.89 15.23 16.54
N LYS A 20 2.21 16.23 17.06
CA LYS A 20 1.41 16.07 18.29
C LYS A 20 0.16 15.20 18.05
N VAL A 21 -0.52 15.37 16.93
CA VAL A 21 -1.64 14.52 16.50
C VAL A 21 -1.17 13.07 16.24
N CYS A 22 0.00 12.88 15.62
CA CYS A 22 0.57 11.53 15.45
C CYS A 22 1.00 10.90 16.79
N ALA A 23 1.53 11.68 17.74
CA ALA A 23 1.88 11.19 19.07
C ALA A 23 0.65 10.93 19.94
N GLU A 24 -0.34 11.82 19.90
CA GLU A 24 -1.62 11.64 20.61
C GLU A 24 -2.49 10.53 20.02
N GLN A 25 -2.32 10.19 18.72
CA GLN A 25 -2.93 8.97 18.16
C GLN A 25 -2.28 7.69 18.68
N GLN A 26 -1.06 7.75 19.21
CA GLN A 26 -0.47 6.61 19.94
C GLN A 26 -0.90 6.55 21.40
N GLU A 27 -1.32 7.65 22.01
CA GLU A 27 -1.69 7.73 23.43
C GLU A 27 -3.20 7.96 23.67
N GLY A 28 -3.95 8.45 22.68
CA GLY A 28 -5.40 8.65 22.73
C GLY A 28 -6.17 7.36 22.49
N SER A 29 -5.89 6.31 23.25
CA SER A 29 -6.76 5.15 23.30
C SER A 29 -8.12 5.60 23.85
N SER A 30 -9.14 5.70 22.98
CA SER A 30 -10.48 5.30 23.41
C SER A 30 -10.27 3.99 24.16
N ALA A 31 -10.76 3.87 25.38
CA ALA A 31 -10.55 2.67 26.20
C ALA A 31 -10.80 1.45 25.30
N SER A 32 -9.71 0.79 24.88
CA SER A 32 -9.81 -0.36 24.00
C SER A 32 -10.66 -1.37 24.73
N ASP A 33 -11.62 -1.95 24.02
CA ASP A 33 -12.41 -3.03 24.59
C ASP A 33 -11.46 -4.04 25.23
N PRO A 34 -11.55 -4.30 26.54
CA PRO A 34 -10.61 -5.18 27.25
C PRO A 34 -10.58 -6.60 26.69
N GLU A 35 -11.54 -6.96 25.84
CA GLU A 35 -11.62 -8.27 25.19
C GLU A 35 -10.85 -8.35 23.88
N VAL A 36 -10.45 -7.22 23.30
CA VAL A 36 -9.60 -7.18 22.11
C VAL A 36 -8.16 -7.51 22.49
N GLN A 37 -7.62 -8.57 21.92
CA GLN A 37 -6.26 -9.04 22.18
C GLN A 37 -5.34 -8.72 20.99
N TYR A 38 -4.25 -8.02 21.28
CA TYR A 38 -3.19 -7.76 20.30
C TYR A 38 -2.02 -8.73 20.52
N ILE A 39 -1.84 -9.66 19.58
CA ILE A 39 -0.86 -10.74 19.64
C ILE A 39 0.34 -10.38 18.78
N ALA A 40 1.44 -10.00 19.41
CA ALA A 40 2.70 -9.70 18.73
C ALA A 40 3.43 -10.98 18.29
N ASP A 41 3.45 -11.99 19.17
CA ASP A 41 4.11 -13.27 18.94
C ASP A 41 3.14 -14.42 19.16
N LYS A 42 2.97 -15.26 18.15
CA LYS A 42 2.12 -16.46 18.22
C LYS A 42 3.00 -17.71 18.20
N PRO A 43 3.05 -18.47 19.30
CA PRO A 43 3.90 -19.67 19.38
C PRO A 43 3.63 -20.65 18.24
N GLY A 44 4.70 -21.17 17.64
CA GLY A 44 4.62 -22.13 16.53
C GLY A 44 4.27 -21.49 15.16
N TRP A 45 4.24 -20.16 15.07
CA TRP A 45 4.06 -19.46 13.80
C TRP A 45 5.35 -18.73 13.40
N ASP A 46 5.77 -18.90 12.14
CA ASP A 46 6.99 -18.30 11.61
C ASP A 46 6.70 -17.00 10.88
N ARG A 47 7.61 -16.04 11.03
CA ARG A 47 7.63 -14.82 10.21
C ARG A 47 8.63 -14.97 9.07
N ALA A 48 8.27 -14.48 7.88
CA ALA A 48 9.16 -14.47 6.73
C ALA A 48 10.16 -13.31 6.81
N TRP A 49 11.18 -13.46 7.65
CA TRP A 49 12.22 -12.46 7.87
C TRP A 49 13.54 -12.78 7.17
N THR A 50 13.47 -13.62 6.14
CA THR A 50 14.58 -13.92 5.23
C THR A 50 14.07 -14.00 3.80
N HIS A 51 14.95 -13.80 2.81
CA HIS A 51 14.57 -13.96 1.40
C HIS A 51 14.09 -15.37 1.08
N ALA A 52 14.72 -16.40 1.65
CA ALA A 52 14.28 -17.78 1.46
C ALA A 52 12.83 -18.02 1.95
N ALA A 53 12.46 -17.43 3.09
CA ALA A 53 11.10 -17.53 3.61
C ALA A 53 10.07 -16.73 2.79
N LEU A 54 10.51 -15.70 2.05
CA LEU A 54 9.68 -14.88 1.16
C LEU A 54 9.62 -15.41 -0.28
N GLU A 55 10.41 -16.42 -0.64
CA GLU A 55 10.49 -16.95 -1.99
C GLU A 55 9.12 -17.33 -2.60
N PRO A 56 8.19 -17.95 -1.86
CA PRO A 56 6.84 -18.22 -2.37
C PRO A 56 6.10 -16.95 -2.80
N LEU A 57 6.27 -15.84 -2.05
CA LEU A 57 5.66 -14.56 -2.38
C LEU A 57 6.34 -13.91 -3.59
N TYR A 58 7.67 -14.03 -3.74
CA TYR A 58 8.37 -13.54 -4.92
C TYR A 58 7.93 -14.26 -6.18
N ASN A 59 7.80 -15.59 -6.12
CA ASN A 59 7.36 -16.42 -7.25
C ASN A 59 5.97 -16.04 -7.76
N THR A 60 5.06 -15.68 -6.88
CA THR A 60 3.69 -15.34 -7.25
C THR A 60 3.52 -13.87 -7.64
N SER A 61 4.32 -12.97 -7.07
CA SER A 61 4.06 -11.53 -7.13
C SER A 61 5.16 -10.72 -7.82
N LEU A 62 6.42 -10.95 -7.46
CA LEU A 62 7.53 -10.12 -7.96
C LEU A 62 8.04 -10.59 -9.33
N TYR A 63 8.40 -11.87 -9.43
CA TYR A 63 9.03 -12.37 -10.66
C TYR A 63 8.14 -12.26 -11.89
N PRO A 64 6.82 -12.54 -11.84
CA PRO A 64 5.95 -12.33 -12.98
C PRO A 64 5.91 -10.88 -13.48
N ASP A 65 6.05 -9.89 -12.58
CA ASP A 65 6.09 -8.49 -12.97
C ASP A 65 7.44 -8.12 -13.60
N VAL A 66 8.54 -8.65 -13.09
CA VAL A 66 9.89 -8.42 -13.62
C VAL A 66 10.06 -9.09 -14.98
N ASP A 67 9.53 -10.28 -15.19
CA ASP A 67 9.64 -11.07 -16.41
C ASP A 67 8.99 -10.38 -17.62
N VAL A 68 7.95 -9.56 -17.40
CA VAL A 68 7.39 -8.71 -18.45
C VAL A 68 8.46 -7.80 -19.07
N PHE A 69 9.38 -7.27 -18.26
CA PHE A 69 10.46 -6.40 -18.74
C PHE A 69 11.63 -7.21 -19.30
N ARG A 70 11.95 -8.38 -18.75
CA ARG A 70 12.97 -9.29 -19.29
C ARG A 70 12.64 -9.77 -20.71
N ALA A 71 11.35 -9.98 -20.99
CA ALA A 71 10.88 -10.41 -22.30
C ALA A 71 10.93 -9.31 -23.38
N ARG A 72 11.18 -8.04 -23.01
CA ARG A 72 11.21 -6.92 -23.97
C ARG A 72 12.52 -6.88 -24.72
N VAL A 73 12.43 -6.61 -26.02
CA VAL A 73 13.58 -6.48 -26.92
C VAL A 73 14.50 -5.30 -26.55
N ARG A 74 13.99 -4.29 -25.87
CA ARG A 74 14.76 -3.11 -25.46
C ARG A 74 15.06 -3.19 -23.96
N PHE A 75 16.34 -3.23 -23.65
CA PHE A 75 16.80 -3.13 -22.27
C PHE A 75 16.43 -1.77 -21.67
N PRO A 76 15.95 -1.72 -20.41
CA PRO A 76 15.81 -0.48 -19.70
C PRO A 76 17.14 0.28 -19.62
N SER A 77 17.06 1.61 -19.57
CA SER A 77 18.25 2.47 -19.46
C SER A 77 17.96 3.70 -18.59
N ALA A 78 19.00 4.33 -18.07
CA ALA A 78 18.88 5.59 -17.32
C ALA A 78 18.25 6.70 -18.18
N LEU A 79 18.53 6.74 -19.49
CA LEU A 79 17.85 7.62 -20.43
C LEU A 79 16.34 7.31 -20.52
N GLY A 80 15.96 6.03 -20.42
CA GLY A 80 14.55 5.63 -20.36
C GLY A 80 13.84 6.22 -19.14
N ILE A 81 14.48 6.17 -17.97
CA ILE A 81 14.00 6.82 -16.73
C ILE A 81 13.85 8.33 -16.95
N ALA A 82 14.90 8.99 -17.45
CA ALA A 82 14.90 10.44 -17.72
C ALA A 82 13.78 10.83 -18.69
N ASN A 83 13.62 10.09 -19.78
CA ASN A 83 12.59 10.37 -20.80
C ASN A 83 11.18 10.14 -20.25
N GLN A 84 10.98 9.12 -19.42
CA GLN A 84 9.70 8.88 -18.75
C GLN A 84 9.31 10.05 -17.84
N LEU A 85 10.26 10.59 -17.07
CA LEU A 85 10.05 11.74 -16.21
C LEU A 85 9.79 13.02 -17.00
N ARG A 86 10.53 13.24 -18.11
CA ARG A 86 10.27 14.37 -19.03
C ARG A 86 8.86 14.30 -19.61
N LYS A 87 8.43 13.11 -20.04
CA LYS A 87 7.07 12.87 -20.53
C LYS A 87 6.03 13.25 -19.49
N TYR A 88 6.23 12.87 -18.21
CA TYR A 88 5.32 13.23 -17.13
C TYR A 88 5.35 14.72 -16.84
N HIS A 89 6.52 15.33 -16.86
CA HIS A 89 6.69 16.76 -16.64
C HIS A 89 5.94 17.60 -17.69
N LEU A 90 6.05 17.24 -18.97
CA LEU A 90 5.49 18.00 -20.08
C LEU A 90 3.98 17.73 -20.30
N ASN A 91 3.52 16.48 -20.13
CA ASN A 91 2.24 16.04 -20.67
C ASN A 91 1.19 15.70 -19.62
N SER A 92 1.51 15.63 -18.34
CA SER A 92 0.58 15.14 -17.32
C SER A 92 0.78 15.74 -15.94
N THR A 93 0.11 16.87 -15.69
CA THR A 93 0.08 17.49 -14.35
C THR A 93 -0.38 16.50 -13.27
N ARG A 94 -1.38 15.66 -13.59
CA ARG A 94 -1.92 14.70 -12.63
C ARG A 94 -0.91 13.60 -12.28
N VAL A 95 -0.15 13.09 -13.24
CA VAL A 95 0.83 12.02 -13.01
C VAL A 95 2.04 12.55 -12.25
N LYS A 96 2.62 13.70 -12.67
CA LYS A 96 3.81 14.25 -12.00
C LYS A 96 3.56 14.62 -10.54
N ARG A 97 2.33 15.06 -10.19
CA ARG A 97 1.95 15.36 -8.79
C ARG A 97 1.96 14.15 -7.86
N GLY A 98 1.94 12.93 -8.39
CA GLY A 98 2.02 11.68 -7.61
C GLY A 98 3.20 10.81 -8.01
N THR A 99 4.18 11.33 -8.76
CA THR A 99 5.38 10.61 -9.16
C THR A 99 6.59 11.16 -8.43
N ALA A 100 7.32 10.28 -7.77
CA ALA A 100 8.58 10.58 -7.12
C ALA A 100 9.71 9.74 -7.75
N VAL A 101 10.94 10.10 -7.45
CA VAL A 101 12.13 9.28 -7.72
C VAL A 101 12.76 8.93 -6.38
N VAL A 102 13.11 7.68 -6.21
CA VAL A 102 13.91 7.24 -5.07
C VAL A 102 15.31 6.93 -5.59
N VAL A 103 16.30 7.47 -4.90
CA VAL A 103 17.73 7.21 -5.13
C VAL A 103 18.28 6.53 -3.89
N VAL A 104 18.93 5.40 -4.08
CA VAL A 104 19.75 4.76 -3.05
C VAL A 104 21.21 4.95 -3.45
N ARG A 105 22.01 5.54 -2.54
CA ARG A 105 23.43 5.79 -2.76
C ARG A 105 24.22 5.47 -1.50
N ALA A 106 25.14 4.52 -1.59
CA ALA A 106 25.99 4.12 -0.47
C ALA A 106 25.19 3.87 0.83
N GLY A 107 24.06 3.19 0.72
CA GLY A 107 23.17 2.87 1.84
C GLY A 107 22.28 4.00 2.32
N THR A 108 22.32 5.19 1.71
CA THR A 108 21.41 6.30 2.03
C THR A 108 20.28 6.38 1.01
N VAL A 109 19.04 6.54 1.50
CA VAL A 109 17.81 6.60 0.69
C VAL A 109 17.31 8.03 0.57
N TYR A 110 17.10 8.50 -0.65
CA TYR A 110 16.63 9.86 -0.95
C TYR A 110 15.32 9.81 -1.72
N GLY A 111 14.35 10.65 -1.33
CA GLY A 111 13.11 10.88 -2.07
C GLY A 111 13.17 12.22 -2.82
N ILE A 112 13.01 12.20 -4.14
CA ILE A 112 13.08 13.37 -5.00
C ILE A 112 11.72 13.55 -5.68
N THR A 113 11.18 14.77 -5.66
CA THR A 113 9.86 15.09 -6.21
C THR A 113 9.90 16.26 -7.18
N PHE A 114 8.88 16.36 -8.02
CA PHE A 114 8.60 17.59 -8.74
C PHE A 114 8.16 18.68 -7.75
N GLU A 115 8.32 19.96 -8.14
CA GLU A 115 7.95 21.12 -7.31
C GLU A 115 6.47 21.11 -6.92
N ASP A 116 5.60 20.68 -7.82
CA ASP A 116 4.16 20.59 -7.62
C ASP A 116 3.68 19.21 -7.11
N PHE A 117 4.57 18.41 -6.51
CA PHE A 117 4.23 17.13 -5.90
C PHE A 117 3.16 17.33 -4.81
N SER A 118 2.11 16.49 -4.85
CA SER A 118 0.98 16.63 -3.94
C SER A 118 1.35 16.27 -2.50
N PRO A 119 1.03 17.13 -1.53
CA PRO A 119 1.21 16.83 -0.11
C PRO A 119 0.50 15.53 0.31
N ALA A 120 -0.63 15.20 -0.32
CA ALA A 120 -1.38 13.97 -0.08
C ALA A 120 -0.57 12.69 -0.31
N PHE A 121 0.36 12.72 -1.26
CA PHE A 121 1.21 11.58 -1.58
C PHE A 121 2.56 11.60 -0.86
N ARG A 122 2.88 12.70 -0.17
CA ARG A 122 4.15 12.87 0.56
C ARG A 122 4.32 11.80 1.64
N ILE A 123 3.27 11.51 2.39
CA ILE A 123 3.32 10.51 3.46
C ILE A 123 3.74 9.11 2.96
N ARG A 124 3.35 8.76 1.74
CA ARG A 124 3.73 7.46 1.14
C ARG A 124 5.19 7.43 0.73
N LEU A 125 5.67 8.53 0.13
CA LEU A 125 7.08 8.65 -0.22
C LEU A 125 7.96 8.65 1.04
N ASP A 126 7.60 9.48 2.02
CA ASP A 126 8.35 9.61 3.27
C ASP A 126 8.38 8.28 4.04
N SER A 127 7.27 7.52 4.02
CA SER A 127 7.24 6.18 4.61
C SER A 127 8.19 5.20 3.92
N VAL A 128 8.26 5.22 2.58
CA VAL A 128 9.22 4.36 1.86
C VAL A 128 10.64 4.76 2.20
N VAL A 129 10.96 6.06 2.13
CA VAL A 129 12.32 6.55 2.40
C VAL A 129 12.73 6.25 3.85
N SER A 130 11.88 6.59 4.82
CA SER A 130 12.21 6.41 6.24
C SER A 130 12.28 4.93 6.64
N GLU A 131 11.35 4.10 6.18
CA GLU A 131 11.34 2.69 6.55
C GLU A 131 12.48 1.92 5.89
N LEU A 132 12.75 2.15 4.61
CA LEU A 132 13.91 1.52 3.95
C LEU A 132 15.22 1.96 4.61
N GLN A 133 15.36 3.25 4.95
CA GLN A 133 16.54 3.74 5.68
C GLN A 133 16.66 3.07 7.06
N ARG A 134 15.57 3.00 7.82
CA ARG A 134 15.54 2.39 9.15
C ARG A 134 15.98 0.92 9.12
N TYR A 135 15.49 0.14 8.15
CA TYR A 135 15.86 -1.27 8.02
C TYR A 135 17.30 -1.45 7.50
N GLN A 136 17.76 -0.56 6.61
CA GLN A 136 19.14 -0.50 6.15
C GLN A 136 20.12 -0.20 7.29
N ASP A 137 19.82 0.84 8.10
CA ASP A 137 20.66 1.24 9.24
C ASP A 137 20.68 0.16 10.33
N GLY A 138 19.57 -0.56 10.51
CA GLY A 138 19.48 -1.69 11.41
C GLY A 138 20.16 -2.97 10.90
N GLY A 139 20.71 -2.98 9.68
CA GLY A 139 21.37 -4.15 9.09
C GLY A 139 20.40 -5.30 8.73
N TYR A 140 19.10 -5.02 8.66
CA TYR A 140 18.08 -6.02 8.31
C TYR A 140 17.90 -6.22 6.81
N ILE A 141 18.26 -5.20 6.03
CA ILE A 141 18.29 -5.22 4.55
C ILE A 141 19.59 -4.62 4.07
N LYS A 142 19.96 -4.91 2.81
CA LYS A 142 21.14 -4.35 2.15
C LYS A 142 20.75 -3.80 0.79
N LEU A 143 20.45 -2.52 0.75
CA LEU A 143 20.04 -1.85 -0.49
C LEU A 143 21.23 -1.63 -1.41
N GLU A 144 21.07 -2.00 -2.67
CA GLU A 144 22.00 -1.69 -3.74
C GLU A 144 21.81 -0.25 -4.22
N ASP A 145 22.90 0.38 -4.71
CA ASP A 145 22.82 1.67 -5.37
C ASP A 145 21.87 1.59 -6.56
N THR A 146 20.88 2.47 -6.60
CA THR A 146 19.83 2.46 -7.61
C THR A 146 19.15 3.81 -7.77
N VAL A 147 18.47 4.00 -8.88
CA VAL A 147 17.52 5.08 -9.12
C VAL A 147 16.27 4.50 -9.78
N PHE A 148 15.10 4.75 -9.19
CA PHE A 148 13.85 4.26 -9.74
C PHE A 148 12.71 5.28 -9.57
N ILE A 149 11.73 5.17 -10.46
CA ILE A 149 10.49 5.96 -10.36
C ILE A 149 9.53 5.23 -9.43
N LEU A 150 8.97 5.96 -8.47
CA LEU A 150 7.91 5.50 -7.58
C LEU A 150 6.61 6.25 -7.87
N ASN A 151 5.59 5.51 -8.25
CA ASN A 151 4.23 6.00 -8.33
C ASN A 151 3.57 5.91 -6.95
N THR A 152 3.31 7.04 -6.33
CA THR A 152 2.69 7.11 -5.01
C THR A 152 1.16 7.22 -5.06
N ARG A 153 0.58 7.18 -6.27
CA ARG A 153 -0.87 7.28 -6.51
C ARG A 153 -1.57 5.93 -6.28
N ASP A 154 -2.88 6.01 -6.17
CA ASP A 154 -3.76 4.85 -6.02
C ASP A 154 -4.10 4.16 -7.35
N VAL A 155 -3.54 4.61 -8.46
CA VAL A 155 -3.76 4.03 -9.78
C VAL A 155 -2.43 3.80 -10.46
N PRO A 156 -2.27 2.69 -11.21
CA PRO A 156 -1.08 2.44 -11.98
C PRO A 156 -0.90 3.51 -13.07
N VAL A 157 0.31 3.72 -13.50
CA VAL A 157 0.65 4.70 -14.56
C VAL A 157 1.27 4.07 -15.78
N CYS A 158 1.74 2.83 -15.68
CA CYS A 158 2.39 2.10 -16.74
C CYS A 158 1.38 1.22 -17.49
N THR A 159 0.57 1.82 -18.36
CA THR A 159 -0.30 1.04 -19.25
C THR A 159 0.55 0.16 -20.16
N LEU A 160 0.05 -1.02 -20.55
CA LEU A 160 0.74 -2.03 -21.34
C LEU A 160 1.58 -1.43 -22.49
N GLY A 161 2.88 -1.65 -22.44
CA GLY A 161 3.83 -1.26 -23.48
C GLY A 161 4.18 0.24 -23.57
N TYR A 162 3.57 1.10 -22.75
CA TYR A 162 3.76 2.56 -22.88
C TYR A 162 4.80 3.16 -21.93
N CYS A 163 5.38 2.38 -21.02
CA CYS A 163 6.47 2.87 -20.18
C CYS A 163 7.84 2.63 -20.81
N LEU A 164 8.66 3.69 -20.78
CA LEU A 164 10.02 3.67 -21.30
C LEU A 164 11.02 3.03 -20.33
N ALA A 165 10.64 2.98 -19.04
CA ALA A 165 11.39 2.33 -17.98
C ALA A 165 10.42 1.65 -17.00
N PRO A 166 10.84 0.55 -16.32
CA PRO A 166 10.07 -0.01 -15.22
C PRO A 166 9.90 1.03 -14.12
N LEU A 167 8.75 1.02 -13.45
CA LEU A 167 8.50 1.86 -12.29
C LEU A 167 7.81 1.05 -11.20
N PHE A 168 7.95 1.46 -9.98
CA PHE A 168 7.31 0.85 -8.83
C PHE A 168 5.97 1.51 -8.53
N SER A 169 4.97 0.69 -8.23
CA SER A 169 3.63 1.10 -7.82
C SER A 169 3.12 0.22 -6.68
N TYR A 170 2.21 0.74 -5.89
CA TYR A 170 1.54 -0.04 -4.85
C TYR A 170 0.41 -0.91 -5.39
N ILE A 171 -0.10 -0.55 -6.55
CA ILE A 171 -1.30 -1.14 -7.14
C ILE A 171 -1.10 -1.40 -8.63
N LYS A 172 -1.65 -2.52 -9.08
CA LYS A 172 -1.70 -2.95 -10.47
C LYS A 172 -3.14 -3.27 -10.87
N ASP A 173 -3.48 -3.02 -12.12
CA ASP A 173 -4.75 -3.45 -12.73
C ASP A 173 -4.51 -4.78 -13.48
N ILE A 174 -5.26 -5.82 -13.12
CA ILE A 174 -5.21 -7.15 -13.74
C ILE A 174 -6.63 -7.55 -14.13
N ARG A 175 -6.92 -7.54 -15.41
CA ARG A 175 -8.25 -7.84 -15.95
C ARG A 175 -8.26 -9.22 -16.58
N ASN A 176 -9.22 -10.06 -16.18
CA ASN A 176 -9.33 -11.42 -16.71
C ASN A 176 -8.01 -12.21 -16.65
N GLY A 177 -7.27 -12.09 -15.54
CA GLY A 177 -5.98 -12.73 -15.34
C GLY A 177 -4.81 -12.15 -16.14
N ARG A 178 -5.04 -11.06 -16.91
CA ARG A 178 -3.98 -10.40 -17.71
C ARG A 178 -3.63 -9.04 -17.13
N PRO A 179 -2.34 -8.72 -16.94
CA PRO A 179 -1.95 -7.39 -16.50
C PRO A 179 -2.41 -6.33 -17.51
N TYR A 180 -3.08 -5.31 -17.03
CA TYR A 180 -3.44 -4.12 -17.81
C TYR A 180 -2.43 -2.98 -17.60
N SER A 181 -1.56 -3.12 -16.61
CA SER A 181 -0.44 -2.23 -16.38
C SER A 181 0.85 -3.02 -16.13
N ASP A 182 1.99 -2.43 -16.50
CA ASP A 182 3.31 -3.04 -16.38
C ASP A 182 4.07 -2.56 -15.14
N ASP A 183 3.42 -1.85 -14.23
CA ASP A 183 4.04 -1.39 -12.98
C ASP A 183 4.58 -2.59 -12.19
N LEU A 184 5.75 -2.44 -11.57
CA LEU A 184 6.29 -3.42 -10.62
C LEU A 184 5.64 -3.19 -9.26
N LEU A 185 4.95 -4.19 -8.74
CA LEU A 185 4.29 -4.07 -7.46
C LEU A 185 5.28 -4.08 -6.30
N VAL A 186 5.14 -3.12 -5.40
CA VAL A 186 5.90 -3.02 -4.14
C VAL A 186 4.98 -2.75 -2.95
N PRO A 187 5.40 -3.12 -1.73
CA PRO A 187 4.62 -2.89 -0.53
C PRO A 187 4.38 -1.40 -0.26
N LEU A 188 3.16 -1.09 0.17
CA LEU A 188 2.87 0.18 0.82
C LEU A 188 3.46 0.17 2.24
N MET A 189 4.35 1.11 2.56
CA MET A 189 5.07 1.15 3.84
C MET A 189 4.37 2.00 4.91
N SER A 190 3.35 2.76 4.53
CA SER A 190 2.69 3.76 5.41
C SER A 190 1.86 3.17 6.54
N TYR A 191 1.47 1.89 6.47
CA TYR A 191 0.58 1.26 7.45
C TYR A 191 1.26 0.02 8.03
N PRO A 192 1.89 0.13 9.22
CA PRO A 192 2.50 -1.01 9.89
C PRO A 192 1.40 -1.90 10.51
N PHE A 193 1.35 -3.16 10.09
CA PHE A 193 0.52 -4.18 10.73
C PHE A 193 1.46 -5.25 11.29
N GLU A 194 1.70 -5.20 12.59
CA GLU A 194 2.68 -6.07 13.26
C GLU A 194 2.02 -7.10 14.17
N LYS A 195 0.78 -6.86 14.57
CA LYS A 195 0.09 -7.69 15.56
C LYS A 195 -1.16 -8.33 14.95
N LEU A 196 -1.40 -9.57 15.31
CA LEU A 196 -2.74 -10.15 15.11
C LEU A 196 -3.71 -9.52 16.09
N VAL A 197 -4.98 -9.48 15.72
CA VAL A 197 -6.03 -8.89 16.55
C VAL A 197 -7.14 -9.92 16.70
N ASP A 198 -7.28 -10.43 17.90
CA ASP A 198 -8.26 -11.45 18.24
C ASP A 198 -9.35 -10.89 19.14
N TYR A 199 -10.56 -11.43 18.98
CA TYR A 199 -11.72 -11.21 19.84
C TYR A 199 -12.36 -12.55 20.20
N PRO A 200 -12.92 -12.76 21.41
CA PRO A 200 -13.53 -14.03 21.78
C PRO A 200 -14.59 -14.47 20.79
N LEU A 201 -14.48 -15.68 20.27
CA LEU A 201 -15.35 -16.17 19.19
C LEU A 201 -16.83 -16.27 19.60
N ASP A 202 -17.09 -16.61 20.84
CA ASP A 202 -18.43 -16.71 21.45
C ASP A 202 -19.11 -15.35 21.68
N LYS A 203 -18.33 -14.28 21.63
CA LYS A 203 -18.82 -12.90 21.80
C LYS A 203 -18.92 -12.12 20.49
N LYS A 204 -18.50 -12.72 19.39
CA LYS A 204 -18.58 -12.05 18.09
C LYS A 204 -20.03 -11.82 17.67
N ILE A 205 -20.26 -10.65 17.10
CA ILE A 205 -21.53 -10.30 16.46
C ILE A 205 -21.63 -11.11 15.16
N PRO A 206 -22.68 -11.93 14.97
CA PRO A 206 -22.83 -12.79 13.80
C PRO A 206 -23.31 -12.00 12.57
N GLN A 207 -22.50 -11.05 12.14
CA GLN A 207 -22.75 -10.15 11.00
C GLN A 207 -21.47 -9.97 10.19
N GLY A 208 -21.63 -9.58 8.92
CA GLY A 208 -20.58 -8.98 8.12
C GLY A 208 -20.49 -7.48 8.39
N VAL A 209 -19.28 -6.97 8.58
CA VAL A 209 -19.06 -5.53 8.77
C VAL A 209 -18.16 -4.97 7.67
N MET A 210 -18.54 -3.81 7.14
CA MET A 210 -17.70 -3.02 6.23
C MET A 210 -17.44 -1.65 6.82
N ALA A 211 -16.18 -1.26 6.96
CA ALA A 211 -15.83 0.12 7.19
C ALA A 211 -15.78 0.89 5.86
N SER A 212 -16.55 1.95 5.76
CA SER A 212 -16.64 2.73 4.53
C SER A 212 -17.01 4.16 4.84
N TYR A 213 -16.52 5.11 4.06
CA TYR A 213 -17.01 6.48 4.11
C TYR A 213 -18.42 6.53 3.52
N MET A 214 -19.31 7.16 4.24
CA MET A 214 -20.69 7.42 3.82
C MET A 214 -20.73 8.66 2.93
N ASP A 215 -20.07 8.63 1.77
CA ASP A 215 -20.14 9.73 0.81
C ASP A 215 -21.42 9.61 -0.05
N GLU A 216 -22.10 10.73 -0.27
CA GLU A 216 -23.31 10.80 -1.10
C GLU A 216 -23.05 10.32 -2.55
N ALA A 217 -21.83 10.46 -3.06
CA ALA A 217 -21.43 9.96 -4.38
C ALA A 217 -21.46 8.43 -4.49
N VAL A 218 -21.43 7.70 -3.38
CA VAL A 218 -21.47 6.22 -3.36
C VAL A 218 -22.80 5.66 -3.90
N GLY A 219 -23.87 6.46 -3.92
CA GLY A 219 -25.21 6.02 -4.28
C GLY A 219 -25.46 5.83 -5.78
N THR A 220 -24.63 6.38 -6.66
CA THR A 220 -24.90 6.45 -8.11
C THR A 220 -24.10 5.46 -8.96
N GLU A 221 -22.98 4.92 -8.44
CA GLU A 221 -22.09 4.00 -9.17
C GLU A 221 -22.35 2.54 -8.77
N SER A 222 -22.24 1.62 -9.72
CA SER A 222 -22.32 0.16 -9.46
C SER A 222 -21.00 -0.41 -8.95
N THR A 223 -20.39 0.24 -7.96
CA THR A 223 -19.17 -0.23 -7.33
C THR A 223 -19.49 -1.24 -6.22
N CYS A 224 -18.49 -2.05 -5.83
CA CYS A 224 -18.65 -2.99 -4.72
C CYS A 224 -19.18 -2.28 -3.45
N ARG A 225 -18.59 -1.15 -3.08
CA ARG A 225 -19.04 -0.38 -1.90
C ARG A 225 -20.48 0.09 -2.02
N SER A 226 -20.87 0.68 -3.14
CA SER A 226 -22.23 1.20 -3.33
C SER A 226 -23.27 0.10 -3.31
N LEU A 227 -22.95 -1.09 -3.83
CA LEU A 227 -23.83 -2.24 -3.81
C LEU A 227 -23.99 -2.76 -2.37
N VAL A 228 -22.89 -2.96 -1.63
CA VAL A 228 -22.95 -3.39 -0.22
C VAL A 228 -23.70 -2.36 0.65
N HIS A 229 -23.49 -1.06 0.42
CA HIS A 229 -24.26 -0.01 1.11
C HIS A 229 -25.77 -0.09 0.82
N ARG A 230 -26.15 -0.38 -0.43
CA ARG A 230 -27.58 -0.56 -0.77
C ARG A 230 -28.18 -1.74 -0.06
N PHE A 231 -27.49 -2.87 0.01
CA PHE A 231 -27.93 -4.05 0.77
C PHE A 231 -28.05 -3.76 2.27
N ALA A 232 -27.06 -3.10 2.86
CA ALA A 232 -27.10 -2.76 4.27
C ALA A 232 -28.20 -1.77 4.65
N ARG A 233 -28.71 -0.97 3.69
CA ARG A 233 -29.83 -0.04 3.90
C ARG A 233 -31.20 -0.67 3.64
N ALA A 234 -31.28 -1.75 2.89
CA ALA A 234 -32.51 -2.49 2.72
C ALA A 234 -32.84 -3.20 4.04
N ASP A 235 -34.09 -3.08 4.54
CA ASP A 235 -34.52 -3.65 5.82
C ASP A 235 -34.21 -5.14 5.96
N VAL A 236 -34.12 -5.87 4.85
CA VAL A 236 -33.83 -7.30 4.81
C VAL A 236 -32.33 -7.60 5.08
N ALA A 237 -31.43 -6.68 4.77
CA ALA A 237 -29.98 -6.85 4.90
C ALA A 237 -29.42 -6.31 6.24
N GLY A 238 -30.17 -5.48 6.96
CA GLY A 238 -29.75 -4.85 8.20
C GLY A 238 -29.35 -5.84 9.31
N ASP A 239 -29.87 -7.06 9.26
CA ASP A 239 -29.53 -8.13 10.19
C ASP A 239 -28.22 -8.84 9.85
N TYR A 240 -27.74 -8.75 8.60
CA TYR A 240 -26.57 -9.50 8.13
C TYR A 240 -25.36 -8.64 7.84
N ILE A 241 -25.54 -7.40 7.38
CA ILE A 241 -24.44 -6.51 6.99
C ILE A 241 -24.54 -5.18 7.74
N LYS A 242 -23.49 -4.84 8.46
CA LYS A 242 -23.32 -3.56 9.15
C LYS A 242 -22.32 -2.68 8.41
N ILE A 243 -22.71 -1.43 8.17
CA ILE A 243 -21.75 -0.40 7.70
C ILE A 243 -21.32 0.43 8.91
N LEU A 244 -20.01 0.52 9.11
CA LEU A 244 -19.40 1.45 10.06
C LEU A 244 -18.86 2.63 9.27
N ASP A 245 -19.33 3.83 9.66
CA ASP A 245 -18.81 5.06 9.06
C ASP A 245 -17.38 5.30 9.50
N SER A 246 -16.47 5.30 8.54
CA SER A 246 -15.05 5.51 8.82
C SER A 246 -14.75 6.94 9.31
N GLU A 247 -15.59 7.92 9.03
CA GLU A 247 -15.47 9.25 9.65
C GLU A 247 -15.73 9.20 11.15
N LEU A 248 -16.72 8.41 11.58
CA LEU A 248 -17.00 8.20 13.01
C LEU A 248 -15.91 7.36 13.70
N LEU A 249 -15.30 6.41 12.98
CA LEU A 249 -14.24 5.55 13.51
C LEU A 249 -12.92 6.30 13.71
N THR A 250 -12.63 7.29 12.87
CA THR A 250 -11.43 8.14 13.01
C THR A 250 -11.64 9.34 13.91
N ALA A 251 -12.91 9.75 14.13
CA ALA A 251 -13.29 10.90 14.93
C ALA A 251 -13.52 10.50 16.40
N THR A 252 -12.50 10.00 17.09
CA THR A 252 -12.49 9.99 18.57
C THR A 252 -12.31 11.41 19.14
N SER A 253 -12.00 12.40 18.31
CA SER A 253 -11.90 13.81 18.65
C SER A 253 -13.29 14.46 18.59
N LYS A 254 -13.69 15.07 19.71
CA LYS A 254 -14.93 15.86 19.85
C LYS A 254 -14.92 17.18 19.05
N ASP A 255 -13.85 17.45 18.29
CA ASP A 255 -13.65 18.73 17.63
C ASP A 255 -14.11 18.69 16.17
N SER A 256 -15.12 19.50 15.83
CA SER A 256 -15.69 19.64 14.49
C SER A 256 -14.67 20.08 13.42
N ARG A 257 -13.51 20.61 13.82
CA ARG A 257 -12.42 21.00 12.92
C ARG A 257 -11.70 19.80 12.31
N ASP A 258 -11.61 18.68 13.04
CA ASP A 258 -10.97 17.47 12.55
C ASP A 258 -11.82 16.76 11.49
N ARG A 259 -13.15 16.87 11.57
CA ARG A 259 -14.06 16.35 10.52
C ARG A 259 -13.84 17.06 9.18
N SER A 260 -13.58 18.38 9.23
CA SER A 260 -13.28 19.15 8.01
C SER A 260 -11.92 18.76 7.41
N ALA A 261 -10.92 18.45 8.25
CA ALA A 261 -9.61 17.97 7.82
C ALA A 261 -9.68 16.57 7.20
N ALA A 262 -10.45 15.65 7.77
CA ALA A 262 -10.69 14.32 7.22
C ALA A 262 -11.43 14.40 5.88
N LYS A 263 -12.44 15.26 5.76
CA LYS A 263 -13.16 15.50 4.50
C LYS A 263 -12.27 16.13 3.42
N VAL A 264 -11.40 17.08 3.79
CA VAL A 264 -10.39 17.67 2.87
C VAL A 264 -9.37 16.60 2.47
N ALA A 265 -8.97 15.72 3.38
CA ALA A 265 -8.06 14.63 3.08
C ALA A 265 -8.66 13.66 2.06
N HIS A 266 -9.93 13.32 2.19
CA HIS A 266 -10.64 12.44 1.24
C HIS A 266 -10.79 13.08 -0.15
N VAL A 267 -11.22 14.33 -0.20
CA VAL A 267 -11.36 15.10 -1.46
C VAL A 267 -9.98 15.33 -2.14
N SER A 268 -8.92 15.40 -1.36
CA SER A 268 -7.54 15.58 -1.86
C SER A 268 -6.86 14.28 -2.31
N GLY A 269 -7.54 13.12 -2.24
CA GLY A 269 -6.95 11.83 -2.54
C GLY A 269 -5.94 11.35 -1.47
N ILE A 270 -5.99 11.92 -0.27
CA ILE A 270 -5.30 11.38 0.90
C ILE A 270 -6.11 10.17 1.33
N VAL A 271 -5.53 8.99 1.16
CA VAL A 271 -6.14 7.77 1.70
C VAL A 271 -6.13 7.89 3.22
N ALA A 272 -7.32 7.98 3.81
CA ALA A 272 -7.44 7.89 5.24
C ALA A 272 -6.81 6.57 5.73
N PRO A 273 -6.20 6.55 6.91
CA PRO A 273 -5.71 5.31 7.49
C PRO A 273 -6.87 4.30 7.55
N PRO A 274 -6.59 3.02 7.30
CA PRO A 274 -7.62 2.00 7.46
C PRO A 274 -8.19 2.07 8.87
N PRO A 275 -9.50 1.80 9.04
CA PRO A 275 -10.12 1.83 10.36
C PRO A 275 -9.38 0.89 11.31
N PRO A 276 -9.29 1.24 12.60
CA PRO A 276 -8.65 0.40 13.58
C PRO A 276 -9.28 -1.00 13.60
N PRO A 277 -8.47 -2.07 13.51
CA PRO A 277 -8.99 -3.44 13.42
C PRO A 277 -9.76 -3.89 14.68
N ASP A 278 -9.56 -3.23 15.82
CA ASP A 278 -10.21 -3.51 17.09
C ASP A 278 -11.72 -3.31 17.08
N GLN A 279 -12.24 -2.42 16.24
CA GLN A 279 -13.68 -2.24 16.09
C GLN A 279 -14.29 -3.28 15.15
N LEU A 280 -13.54 -3.69 14.12
CA LEU A 280 -14.00 -4.63 13.12
C LEU A 280 -13.94 -6.07 13.61
N VAL A 281 -12.96 -6.40 14.44
CA VAL A 281 -12.74 -7.76 14.95
C VAL A 281 -13.88 -8.30 15.83
N ARG A 282 -14.76 -7.44 16.31
CA ARG A 282 -15.99 -7.83 17.07
C ARG A 282 -17.02 -8.54 16.20
N TYR A 283 -16.91 -8.45 14.88
CA TYR A 283 -17.84 -9.09 13.96
C TYR A 283 -17.27 -10.41 13.45
N SER A 284 -18.15 -11.36 13.17
CA SER A 284 -17.74 -12.67 12.66
C SER A 284 -17.09 -12.57 11.27
N LEU A 285 -17.54 -11.63 10.46
CA LEU A 285 -17.03 -11.42 9.12
C LEU A 285 -16.66 -9.94 8.90
N VAL A 286 -15.59 -9.70 8.18
CA VAL A 286 -15.13 -8.36 7.77
C VAL A 286 -15.09 -8.27 6.25
N MET A 287 -15.65 -7.19 5.70
CA MET A 287 -15.83 -7.04 4.26
C MET A 287 -14.82 -6.04 3.70
N SER A 288 -14.18 -6.41 2.61
CA SER A 288 -13.25 -5.58 1.86
C SER A 288 -13.76 -5.35 0.45
N CYS A 289 -14.15 -4.14 0.15
CA CYS A 289 -14.50 -3.69 -1.19
C CYS A 289 -13.44 -2.73 -1.72
N ASP A 290 -12.94 -3.04 -2.91
CA ASP A 290 -12.18 -2.08 -3.68
C ASP A 290 -13.12 -1.00 -4.23
N TYR A 291 -12.61 0.21 -4.44
CA TYR A 291 -13.38 1.34 -4.96
C TYR A 291 -12.79 1.81 -6.29
N GLN A 292 -12.11 2.94 -6.31
CA GLN A 292 -11.37 3.40 -7.49
C GLN A 292 -10.00 2.69 -7.62
N THR A 293 -9.63 1.90 -6.62
CA THR A 293 -8.36 1.21 -6.46
C THR A 293 -8.48 0.10 -5.43
N ALA A 294 -7.43 -0.71 -5.24
CA ALA A 294 -7.37 -1.72 -4.18
C ALA A 294 -7.58 -1.10 -2.80
N ASN A 295 -8.25 -1.83 -1.92
CA ASN A 295 -8.45 -1.40 -0.54
C ASN A 295 -7.17 -1.63 0.29
N PRO A 296 -6.44 -0.59 0.67
CA PRO A 296 -5.19 -0.74 1.45
C PRO A 296 -5.43 -1.33 2.86
N GLY A 297 -6.68 -1.33 3.31
CA GLY A 297 -7.09 -1.93 4.58
C GLY A 297 -7.14 -3.45 4.57
N LEU A 298 -7.11 -4.13 3.41
CA LEU A 298 -7.21 -5.59 3.37
C LEU A 298 -6.13 -6.27 4.21
N ALA A 299 -4.89 -5.76 4.18
CA ALA A 299 -3.82 -6.29 5.00
C ALA A 299 -4.16 -6.29 6.51
N SER A 300 -4.83 -5.23 7.02
CA SER A 300 -5.25 -5.17 8.42
C SER A 300 -6.37 -6.16 8.73
N LEU A 301 -7.30 -6.34 7.80
CA LEU A 301 -8.40 -7.29 7.96
C LEU A 301 -7.90 -8.73 8.06
N LEU A 302 -6.89 -9.10 7.28
CA LEU A 302 -6.25 -10.42 7.34
C LEU A 302 -5.54 -10.70 8.68
N HIS A 303 -5.22 -9.66 9.48
CA HIS A 303 -4.66 -9.83 10.82
C HIS A 303 -5.73 -10.10 11.89
N THR A 304 -7.01 -9.91 11.57
CA THR A 304 -8.12 -10.15 12.52
C THR A 304 -8.54 -11.62 12.55
N ASN A 305 -9.08 -12.09 13.66
CA ASN A 305 -9.71 -13.41 13.73
C ASN A 305 -11.17 -13.40 13.22
N SER A 306 -11.46 -12.61 12.21
CA SER A 306 -12.74 -12.58 11.49
C SER A 306 -12.56 -13.09 10.07
N LEU A 307 -13.58 -13.75 9.50
CA LEU A 307 -13.53 -14.17 8.13
C LEU A 307 -13.55 -12.96 7.20
N VAL A 308 -12.59 -12.88 6.30
CA VAL A 308 -12.52 -11.83 5.29
C VAL A 308 -13.40 -12.19 4.09
N LEU A 309 -14.36 -11.33 3.77
CA LEU A 309 -15.10 -11.35 2.50
C LEU A 309 -14.51 -10.26 1.58
N LYS A 310 -13.94 -10.64 0.45
CA LYS A 310 -13.33 -9.71 -0.51
C LYS A 310 -14.17 -9.62 -1.77
N GLY A 311 -14.67 -8.44 -2.10
CA GLY A 311 -15.34 -8.18 -3.36
C GLY A 311 -14.40 -8.40 -4.55
N ARG A 312 -14.91 -9.09 -5.59
CA ARG A 312 -14.16 -9.30 -6.83
C ARG A 312 -13.74 -7.97 -7.47
N SER A 313 -12.49 -7.89 -7.89
CA SER A 313 -11.90 -6.67 -8.42
C SER A 313 -10.71 -6.97 -9.34
N SER A 314 -10.37 -6.03 -10.21
CA SER A 314 -9.17 -6.09 -11.06
C SER A 314 -7.94 -5.46 -10.39
N TRP A 315 -8.08 -4.87 -9.21
CA TRP A 315 -6.99 -4.19 -8.51
C TRP A 315 -6.20 -5.16 -7.66
N TYR A 316 -4.88 -5.09 -7.74
CA TYR A 316 -3.96 -5.97 -7.03
C TYR A 316 -2.88 -5.19 -6.30
N GLU A 317 -2.65 -5.52 -5.04
CA GLU A 317 -1.44 -5.21 -4.30
C GLU A 317 -0.41 -6.35 -4.41
N TYR A 318 0.83 -6.10 -3.97
CA TYR A 318 1.96 -7.02 -4.13
C TYR A 318 1.74 -8.43 -3.58
N TYR A 319 0.85 -8.63 -2.61
CA TYR A 319 0.58 -9.93 -1.99
C TYR A 319 -0.71 -10.60 -2.47
N TYR A 320 -1.57 -9.93 -3.23
CA TYR A 320 -2.90 -10.45 -3.61
C TYR A 320 -2.83 -11.75 -4.41
N ARG A 321 -1.81 -11.91 -5.27
CA ARG A 321 -1.65 -13.13 -6.07
C ARG A 321 -1.27 -14.36 -5.25
N ALA A 322 -0.79 -14.18 -4.02
CA ALA A 322 -0.49 -15.27 -3.10
C ALA A 322 -1.67 -15.62 -2.17
N LEU A 323 -2.74 -14.84 -2.23
CA LEU A 323 -3.99 -15.15 -1.54
C LEU A 323 -4.85 -16.08 -2.39
N GLU A 324 -5.48 -17.05 -1.72
CA GLU A 324 -6.34 -18.06 -2.37
C GLU A 324 -7.77 -17.93 -1.85
N ASN A 325 -8.73 -17.81 -2.78
CA ASN A 325 -10.15 -17.84 -2.46
C ASN A 325 -10.54 -19.21 -1.87
N GLY A 326 -11.30 -19.20 -0.81
CA GLY A 326 -11.70 -20.41 -0.08
C GLY A 326 -10.63 -20.96 0.88
N VAL A 327 -9.42 -20.36 0.90
CA VAL A 327 -8.33 -20.66 1.85
C VAL A 327 -8.07 -19.52 2.79
N HIS A 328 -7.86 -18.30 2.27
CA HIS A 328 -7.53 -17.11 3.07
C HIS A 328 -8.70 -16.14 3.20
N PHE A 329 -9.65 -16.19 2.30
CA PHE A 329 -10.82 -15.30 2.25
C PHE A 329 -11.93 -15.96 1.41
N VAL A 330 -13.11 -15.39 1.43
CA VAL A 330 -14.18 -15.69 0.47
C VAL A 330 -14.29 -14.54 -0.51
N GLU A 331 -14.14 -14.83 -1.81
CA GLU A 331 -14.42 -13.85 -2.86
C GLU A 331 -15.93 -13.80 -3.11
N PHE A 332 -16.50 -12.60 -3.16
CA PHE A 332 -17.90 -12.41 -3.50
C PHE A 332 -18.10 -11.48 -4.68
N GLU A 333 -19.11 -11.78 -5.47
CA GLU A 333 -19.66 -10.81 -6.42
C GLU A 333 -20.46 -9.76 -5.66
N PRO A 334 -20.25 -8.47 -5.90
CA PRO A 334 -20.89 -7.41 -5.11
C PRO A 334 -22.41 -7.51 -5.00
N GLY A 335 -23.09 -8.09 -6.02
CA GLY A 335 -24.53 -8.31 -6.01
C GLY A 335 -25.02 -9.44 -5.11
N PHE A 336 -24.12 -10.30 -4.62
CA PHE A 336 -24.41 -11.50 -3.79
C PHE A 336 -23.75 -11.42 -2.41
N ALA A 337 -23.43 -10.23 -1.95
CA ALA A 337 -22.74 -10.03 -0.66
C ALA A 337 -23.53 -10.60 0.52
N GLU A 338 -24.84 -10.47 0.51
CA GLU A 338 -25.71 -10.95 1.59
C GLU A 338 -25.76 -12.47 1.65
N GLU A 339 -25.85 -13.13 0.50
CA GLU A 339 -25.84 -14.60 0.40
C GLU A 339 -24.54 -15.18 0.95
N GLU A 340 -23.40 -14.60 0.62
CA GLU A 340 -22.11 -15.05 1.14
C GLU A 340 -22.00 -14.87 2.65
N VAL A 341 -22.54 -13.76 3.19
CA VAL A 341 -22.61 -13.56 4.64
C VAL A 341 -23.49 -14.61 5.29
N LYS A 342 -24.69 -14.87 4.74
CA LYS A 342 -25.62 -15.90 5.25
C LYS A 342 -24.99 -17.29 5.21
N ASP A 343 -24.32 -17.64 4.13
CA ASP A 343 -23.67 -18.94 3.95
C ASP A 343 -22.53 -19.15 4.93
N ALA A 344 -21.71 -18.12 5.17
CA ALA A 344 -20.63 -18.17 6.14
C ALA A 344 -21.13 -18.28 7.60
N LEU A 345 -22.31 -17.75 7.91
CA LEU A 345 -22.89 -17.80 9.25
C LEU A 345 -23.64 -19.10 9.55
N LYS A 346 -23.88 -19.96 8.58
CA LYS A 346 -24.56 -21.25 8.80
C LYS A 346 -23.78 -22.11 9.83
N PRO A 347 -24.45 -22.79 10.74
CA PRO A 347 -23.79 -23.65 11.73
C PRO A 347 -22.82 -24.68 11.11
N GLY A 348 -23.19 -25.26 9.98
CA GLY A 348 -22.35 -26.23 9.24
C GLY A 348 -21.09 -25.64 8.58
N ALA A 349 -21.00 -24.31 8.43
CA ALA A 349 -19.86 -23.63 7.83
C ALA A 349 -18.73 -23.30 8.84
N GLN A 350 -19.00 -23.35 10.14
CA GLN A 350 -18.11 -22.82 11.18
C GLN A 350 -16.73 -23.46 11.24
N ALA A 351 -16.58 -24.75 10.93
CA ALA A 351 -15.29 -25.42 10.88
C ALA A 351 -14.45 -24.86 9.72
N LYS A 352 -15.05 -24.71 8.53
CA LYS A 352 -14.42 -24.16 7.34
C LYS A 352 -14.04 -22.68 7.55
N VAL A 353 -14.95 -21.90 8.15
CA VAL A 353 -14.70 -20.49 8.48
C VAL A 353 -13.49 -20.34 9.40
N ARG A 354 -13.41 -21.14 10.47
CA ARG A 354 -12.26 -21.12 11.39
C ARG A 354 -10.95 -21.47 10.69
N ALA A 355 -10.95 -22.47 9.83
CA ALA A 355 -9.76 -22.83 9.06
C ALA A 355 -9.29 -21.70 8.14
N MET A 356 -10.22 -21.03 7.45
CA MET A 356 -9.89 -19.87 6.60
C MET A 356 -9.37 -18.68 7.41
N VAL A 357 -9.98 -18.38 8.55
CA VAL A 357 -9.52 -17.32 9.46
C VAL A 357 -8.10 -17.58 9.93
N GLU A 358 -7.81 -18.83 10.38
CA GLU A 358 -6.45 -19.21 10.79
C GLU A 358 -5.45 -19.08 9.64
N ALA A 359 -5.81 -19.55 8.44
CA ALA A 359 -4.95 -19.43 7.26
C ALA A 359 -4.68 -17.98 6.89
N ALA A 360 -5.70 -17.10 6.93
CA ALA A 360 -5.57 -15.67 6.67
C ALA A 360 -4.63 -14.99 7.68
N GLN A 361 -4.85 -15.23 8.97
CA GLN A 361 -3.97 -14.72 10.03
C GLN A 361 -2.53 -15.24 9.90
N ARG A 362 -2.35 -16.53 9.59
CA ARG A 362 -1.03 -17.14 9.38
C ARG A 362 -0.32 -16.52 8.18
N PHE A 363 -1.04 -16.27 7.09
CA PHE A 363 -0.51 -15.55 5.92
C PHE A 363 -0.07 -14.12 6.29
N ALA A 364 -0.96 -13.36 6.94
CA ALA A 364 -0.67 -11.98 7.34
C ALA A 364 0.51 -11.90 8.31
N TYR A 365 0.53 -12.74 9.33
CA TYR A 365 1.61 -12.82 10.31
C TYR A 365 2.96 -13.14 9.65
N LYS A 366 2.96 -14.06 8.69
CA LYS A 366 4.17 -14.50 8.01
C LYS A 366 4.71 -13.43 7.04
N TYR A 367 3.84 -12.86 6.19
CA TYR A 367 4.27 -12.11 5.01
C TYR A 367 4.03 -10.60 5.06
N LEU A 368 3.12 -10.12 5.91
CA LEU A 368 2.70 -8.72 5.87
C LEU A 368 3.31 -7.85 6.97
N SER A 369 4.25 -8.38 7.77
CA SER A 369 5.00 -7.57 8.73
C SER A 369 5.87 -6.51 8.03
N GLN A 370 6.18 -5.44 8.72
CA GLN A 370 6.99 -4.34 8.16
C GLN A 370 8.37 -4.82 7.69
N ARG A 371 8.99 -5.73 8.45
CA ARG A 371 10.28 -6.34 8.06
C ARG A 371 10.15 -7.19 6.80
N SER A 372 9.10 -7.99 6.68
CA SER A 372 8.84 -8.78 5.46
C SER A 372 8.63 -7.88 4.23
N ARG A 373 7.94 -6.74 4.41
CA ARG A 373 7.77 -5.73 3.35
C ARG A 373 9.09 -5.08 2.96
N ALA A 374 9.94 -4.73 3.92
CA ALA A 374 11.25 -4.16 3.64
C ALA A 374 12.14 -5.13 2.85
N LEU A 375 12.16 -6.42 3.22
CA LEU A 375 12.86 -7.48 2.47
C LEU A 375 12.27 -7.69 1.07
N PHE A 376 10.94 -7.60 0.93
CA PHE A 376 10.32 -7.66 -0.40
C PHE A 376 10.77 -6.48 -1.27
N PHE A 377 10.80 -5.28 -0.70
CA PHE A 377 11.25 -4.08 -1.41
C PHE A 377 12.75 -4.15 -1.80
N GLU A 378 13.61 -4.62 -0.89
CA GLU A 378 15.02 -4.90 -1.19
C GLU A 378 15.17 -5.84 -2.39
N LYS A 379 14.45 -6.97 -2.36
CA LYS A 379 14.46 -7.93 -3.47
C LYS A 379 13.95 -7.32 -4.77
N ALA A 380 12.89 -6.52 -4.69
CA ALA A 380 12.37 -5.81 -5.86
C ALA A 380 13.40 -4.84 -6.47
N ILE A 381 14.15 -4.12 -5.64
CA ILE A 381 15.27 -3.26 -6.10
C ILE A 381 16.36 -4.11 -6.76
N SER A 382 16.76 -5.23 -6.16
CA SER A 382 17.80 -6.10 -6.72
C SER A 382 17.37 -6.67 -8.09
N GLU A 383 16.13 -7.18 -8.21
CA GLU A 383 15.61 -7.68 -9.49
C GLU A 383 15.44 -6.57 -10.54
N TYR A 384 15.03 -5.37 -10.10
CA TYR A 384 14.97 -4.19 -10.96
C TYR A 384 16.36 -3.81 -11.49
N ASN A 385 17.39 -3.77 -10.64
CA ASN A 385 18.76 -3.46 -11.06
C ASN A 385 19.29 -4.45 -12.12
N LYS A 386 18.95 -5.74 -11.98
CA LYS A 386 19.34 -6.78 -12.97
C LYS A 386 18.79 -6.52 -14.37
N LEU A 387 17.66 -5.82 -14.50
CA LEU A 387 17.09 -5.46 -15.80
C LEU A 387 17.98 -4.51 -16.61
N PHE A 388 18.84 -3.74 -15.95
CA PHE A 388 19.76 -2.79 -16.59
C PHE A 388 21.15 -3.35 -16.85
N GLY A 389 21.45 -4.52 -16.30
CA GLY A 389 22.74 -5.16 -16.38
C GLY A 389 23.67 -4.89 -15.18
N PRO A 390 24.69 -5.74 -15.02
CA PRO A 390 25.58 -5.70 -13.84
C PRO A 390 26.28 -4.34 -13.69
N GLY A 391 26.20 -3.75 -12.50
CA GLY A 391 26.89 -2.49 -12.18
C GLY A 391 26.32 -1.23 -12.84
N TYR A 392 25.37 -1.35 -13.76
CA TYR A 392 24.80 -0.21 -14.50
C TYR A 392 24.18 0.82 -13.58
N MET A 393 23.32 0.41 -12.65
CA MET A 393 22.67 1.33 -11.71
C MET A 393 23.65 1.99 -10.75
N LYS A 394 24.64 1.26 -10.26
CA LYS A 394 25.74 1.82 -9.45
C LYS A 394 26.48 2.93 -10.19
N ALA A 395 26.82 2.69 -11.46
CA ALA A 395 27.47 3.69 -12.32
C ALA A 395 26.54 4.88 -12.60
N THR A 396 25.24 4.65 -12.81
CA THR A 396 24.23 5.71 -13.00
C THR A 396 24.11 6.61 -11.77
N VAL A 397 24.08 6.02 -10.58
CA VAL A 397 24.03 6.78 -9.31
C VAL A 397 25.32 7.57 -9.08
N ALA A 398 26.48 7.04 -9.49
CA ALA A 398 27.76 7.74 -9.39
C ALA A 398 27.83 9.01 -10.26
N ASP A 399 27.07 9.08 -11.36
CA ASP A 399 26.97 10.27 -12.21
C ASP A 399 26.09 11.38 -11.63
N LEU A 400 25.32 11.11 -10.57
CA LEU A 400 24.50 12.10 -9.89
C LEU A 400 25.38 13.00 -8.99
N PRO A 401 24.95 14.24 -8.67
CA PRO A 401 25.66 15.12 -7.73
C PRO A 401 26.01 14.40 -6.41
N ALA A 402 27.22 14.61 -5.90
CA ALA A 402 27.74 13.88 -4.75
C ALA A 402 27.08 14.25 -3.41
N ASP A 403 26.57 15.46 -3.34
CA ASP A 403 25.91 16.03 -2.17
C ASP A 403 24.41 15.68 -2.11
N ARG A 404 23.76 16.06 -1.00
CA ARG A 404 22.32 15.84 -0.81
C ARG A 404 21.44 16.73 -1.70
N SER A 405 22.03 17.46 -2.66
CA SER A 405 21.35 18.41 -3.54
C SER A 405 20.76 17.79 -4.79
N ILE A 406 20.71 16.44 -4.91
CA ILE A 406 20.09 15.77 -6.06
C ILE A 406 18.67 16.28 -6.27
N GLN A 407 18.41 16.82 -7.45
CA GLN A 407 17.11 17.36 -7.83
C GLN A 407 16.51 16.58 -9.01
N MET A 408 15.22 16.77 -9.24
CA MET A 408 14.52 16.13 -10.35
C MET A 408 15.17 16.44 -11.72
N ARG A 409 15.72 17.63 -11.90
CA ARG A 409 16.45 18.02 -13.12
C ARG A 409 17.69 17.17 -13.37
N ASP A 410 18.39 16.74 -12.31
CA ASP A 410 19.61 15.92 -12.43
C ASP A 410 19.24 14.50 -12.90
N ILE A 411 18.12 13.96 -12.39
CA ILE A 411 17.59 12.69 -12.87
C ILE A 411 17.11 12.80 -14.33
N MET A 412 16.44 13.89 -14.68
CA MET A 412 16.01 14.10 -16.07
C MET A 412 17.18 14.34 -17.02
N ALA A 413 18.38 14.63 -16.54
CA ALA A 413 19.61 14.80 -17.32
C ALA A 413 20.39 13.50 -17.54
N LEU A 414 19.97 12.37 -16.96
CA LEU A 414 20.61 11.07 -17.11
C LEU A 414 20.73 10.68 -18.59
N LYS A 415 21.87 10.06 -18.95
CA LYS A 415 22.22 9.60 -20.30
C LYS A 415 21.97 8.10 -20.42
N MET A 416 21.99 7.60 -21.67
CA MET A 416 21.83 6.16 -21.94
C MET A 416 22.93 5.33 -21.29
N TYR A 417 24.17 5.83 -21.32
CA TYR A 417 25.32 5.19 -20.70
C TYR A 417 25.92 6.08 -19.63
N PRO A 418 26.11 5.59 -18.42
CA PRO A 418 26.83 6.28 -17.38
C PRO A 418 28.27 6.61 -17.82
N SER A 419 28.83 7.69 -17.27
CA SER A 419 30.15 8.17 -17.66
C SER A 419 31.25 7.13 -17.45
N SER A 420 31.21 6.39 -16.35
CA SER A 420 32.15 5.32 -16.03
C SER A 420 32.00 4.06 -16.91
N TRP A 421 30.81 3.84 -17.49
CA TRP A 421 30.56 2.71 -18.40
C TRP A 421 31.24 2.85 -19.76
N ARG A 422 31.49 4.08 -20.22
CA ARG A 422 32.17 4.36 -21.48
C ARG A 422 33.66 4.01 -21.43
N GLN A 423 34.26 4.04 -20.24
CA GLN A 423 35.69 3.74 -20.07
C GLN A 423 36.02 2.25 -20.14
N GLY A 424 35.02 1.36 -19.94
CA GLY A 424 35.19 -0.10 -20.02
C GLY A 424 34.83 -0.71 -21.38
N LEU A 425 34.35 0.11 -22.34
CA LEU A 425 34.00 -0.30 -23.72
C LEU A 425 35.04 0.20 -24.75
N ALA A 426 36.04 0.93 -24.30
CA ALA A 426 37.22 1.33 -25.10
C ALA A 426 38.41 0.45 -24.73
#